data_4d847f247f9db7421487cf06ca0209fe
#
_entry.id   4d847f247f9db7421487cf06ca0209fe
#
_cell.length_a   1.000
_cell.length_b   1.000
_cell.length_c   1.000
_cell.angle_alpha   90.00
_cell.angle_beta   90.00
_cell.angle_gamma   90.00
#
_symmetry.space_group_name_H-M   'P 1'
#
loop_
_entity.id
_entity.type
_entity.pdbx_description
1 polymer ?
#
loop_
_entity_poly.entity_id
_entity_poly.type
_entity_poly.pdbx_seq_one_letter_code
_entity_poly.pdbx_strand_id
1 'polypeptide(L)'
;MSTALVSGLIILILLVILLISGVPIAVALGVSSVCAILPIMDTDVAVVTGAQRIFSGISTFSLLAIPFFILAGNIMNKGGIAVRLINLAKLVTGRTPGALAQTNVIANMLFGSISGSGTAAASAMGSIIGPIEKEEGYDPNFSAAANIATAPTGLLIPPSNVMITFSLVSGGTSVAALFMAGYLPGILWGLACMIVIFFLAKKNGYRSTTKFTRKEKINVLIQAIPCLLLVIIVIGGIIAGIFTATEGSVVAVVYSLLLSLFVYKSIKLKELPAIFKESAEMTGIIIFLIGVSSIMSWVMAFTNIPELVSQGLLSISNNKYVILLLINIILLIVGTFMDMTPACLIFTPIFLPVCQALGMNTIHFGIMMIFNLCIGTITPPVGTTLFVGVKVGNVKIETVFRQLLIYFAAIFIVLMLVTYIPQISLWLPKLMGYV
;
A
#
# COMPACT_ATOMS: atom_id res chain seq x y z
N MET A 1 28.22 22.46 15.21
CA MET A 1 27.36 21.61 14.35
C MET A 1 26.17 22.48 13.93
N SER A 2 25.71 22.39 12.68
CA SER A 2 24.51 23.12 12.28
C SER A 2 23.28 22.58 13.05
N THR A 3 22.32 23.44 13.32
CA THR A 3 21.05 23.05 13.99
C THR A 3 20.36 21.91 13.24
N ALA A 4 20.43 21.91 11.91
CA ALA A 4 19.95 20.81 11.05
C ALA A 4 20.58 19.46 11.40
N LEU A 5 21.91 19.41 11.57
CA LEU A 5 22.63 18.20 11.90
C LEU A 5 22.27 17.69 13.31
N VAL A 6 22.16 18.59 14.28
CA VAL A 6 21.80 18.23 15.67
C VAL A 6 20.37 17.68 15.72
N SER A 7 19.38 18.40 15.19
CA SER A 7 18.00 17.96 15.18
C SER A 7 17.80 16.68 14.36
N GLY A 8 18.49 16.55 13.22
CA GLY A 8 18.46 15.33 12.40
C GLY A 8 19.05 14.11 13.12
N LEU A 9 20.16 14.27 13.83
CA LEU A 9 20.74 13.19 14.64
C LEU A 9 19.83 12.80 15.82
N ILE A 10 19.20 13.76 16.48
CA ILE A 10 18.24 13.50 17.56
C ILE A 10 17.09 12.65 17.03
N ILE A 11 16.46 13.05 15.90
CA ILE A 11 15.39 12.26 15.28
C ILE A 11 15.88 10.85 14.99
N LEU A 12 16.99 10.71 14.28
CA LEU A 12 17.48 9.42 13.83
C LEU A 12 17.82 8.49 15.00
N ILE A 13 18.61 8.97 15.97
CA ILE A 13 19.08 8.17 17.09
C ILE A 13 17.93 7.78 18.02
N LEU A 14 17.08 8.74 18.42
CA LEU A 14 15.95 8.45 19.30
C LEU A 14 14.91 7.56 18.62
N LEU A 15 14.60 7.81 17.36
CA LEU A 15 13.65 6.97 16.61
C LEU A 15 14.14 5.52 16.56
N VAL A 16 15.43 5.30 16.21
CA VAL A 16 16.00 3.95 16.12
C VAL A 16 16.03 3.28 17.50
N ILE A 17 16.47 3.98 18.55
CA ILE A 17 16.54 3.41 19.91
C ILE A 17 15.13 3.03 20.39
N LEU A 18 14.12 3.91 20.22
CA LEU A 18 12.76 3.63 20.65
C LEU A 18 12.11 2.50 19.87
N LEU A 19 12.37 2.40 18.56
CA LEU A 19 11.88 1.29 17.74
C LEU A 19 12.51 -0.05 18.14
N ILE A 20 13.82 -0.09 18.38
CA ILE A 20 14.52 -1.31 18.86
C ILE A 20 14.01 -1.71 20.25
N SER A 21 13.64 -0.73 21.10
CA SER A 21 13.05 -0.97 22.41
C SER A 21 11.59 -1.46 22.36
N GLY A 22 10.98 -1.61 21.16
CA GLY A 22 9.61 -2.09 21.00
C GLY A 22 8.53 -1.02 21.25
N VAL A 23 8.91 0.25 21.32
CA VAL A 23 7.95 1.35 21.46
C VAL A 23 7.11 1.49 20.17
N PRO A 24 5.77 1.69 20.27
CA PRO A 24 4.94 1.89 19.09
C PRO A 24 5.44 3.04 18.20
N ILE A 25 5.43 2.85 16.88
CA ILE A 25 6.02 3.77 15.90
C ILE A 25 5.52 5.21 16.06
N ALA A 26 4.22 5.39 16.30
CA ALA A 26 3.63 6.72 16.49
C ALA A 26 4.21 7.44 17.71
N VAL A 27 4.42 6.71 18.83
CA VAL A 27 5.03 7.27 20.03
C VAL A 27 6.50 7.57 19.81
N ALA A 28 7.24 6.63 19.22
CA ALA A 28 8.65 6.82 18.88
C ALA A 28 8.87 8.05 18.00
N LEU A 29 8.02 8.19 16.96
CA LEU A 29 8.05 9.34 16.05
C LEU A 29 7.72 10.66 16.75
N GLY A 30 6.66 10.67 17.57
CA GLY A 30 6.26 11.87 18.33
C GLY A 30 7.33 12.35 19.29
N VAL A 31 7.86 11.42 20.11
CA VAL A 31 8.90 11.74 21.11
C VAL A 31 10.17 12.22 20.41
N SER A 32 10.67 11.50 19.41
CA SER A 32 11.89 11.90 18.70
C SER A 32 11.75 13.28 18.02
N SER A 33 10.57 13.55 17.46
CA SER A 33 10.29 14.83 16.79
C SER A 33 10.20 16.01 17.78
N VAL A 34 9.53 15.82 18.92
CA VAL A 34 9.47 16.86 19.96
C VAL A 34 10.86 17.11 20.56
N CYS A 35 11.62 16.06 20.86
CA CYS A 35 13.00 16.22 21.35
C CYS A 35 13.90 16.94 20.33
N ALA A 36 13.64 16.81 19.05
CA ALA A 36 14.40 17.50 18.00
C ALA A 36 14.09 18.99 17.89
N ILE A 37 13.03 19.49 18.54
CA ILE A 37 12.72 20.92 18.65
C ILE A 37 13.55 21.58 19.75
N LEU A 38 13.94 20.85 20.81
CA LEU A 38 14.62 21.40 21.99
C LEU A 38 15.93 22.16 21.70
N PRO A 39 16.76 21.77 20.69
CA PRO A 39 17.92 22.58 20.31
C PRO A 39 17.60 23.91 19.62
N ILE A 40 16.32 24.12 19.22
CA ILE A 40 15.86 25.24 18.41
C ILE A 40 15.09 26.24 19.26
N MET A 41 14.34 25.77 20.26
CA MET A 41 13.38 26.52 21.05
C MET A 41 13.39 26.06 22.51
N ASP A 42 12.93 26.93 23.43
CA ASP A 42 12.70 26.55 24.81
C ASP A 42 11.66 25.45 24.95
N THR A 43 11.73 24.68 26.04
CA THR A 43 10.91 23.49 26.27
C THR A 43 9.41 23.80 26.21
N ASP A 44 8.94 24.90 26.79
CA ASP A 44 7.52 25.24 26.79
C ASP A 44 7.03 25.53 25.36
N VAL A 45 7.83 26.28 24.60
CA VAL A 45 7.53 26.58 23.20
C VAL A 45 7.56 25.31 22.35
N ALA A 46 8.51 24.39 22.61
CA ALA A 46 8.62 23.11 21.89
C ALA A 46 7.37 22.24 22.08
N VAL A 47 6.87 22.13 23.34
CA VAL A 47 5.67 21.35 23.65
C VAL A 47 4.43 21.96 23.00
N VAL A 48 4.24 23.27 23.11
CA VAL A 48 3.11 23.98 22.48
C VAL A 48 3.17 23.83 20.94
N THR A 49 4.35 24.02 20.36
CA THR A 49 4.55 23.84 18.92
C THR A 49 4.22 22.41 18.49
N GLY A 50 4.68 21.40 19.22
CA GLY A 50 4.35 20.00 18.99
C GLY A 50 2.83 19.76 19.00
N ALA A 51 2.13 20.24 20.03
CA ALA A 51 0.68 20.10 20.13
C ALA A 51 -0.07 20.80 18.97
N GLN A 52 0.36 22.03 18.62
CA GLN A 52 -0.23 22.76 17.48
C GLN A 52 -0.02 22.02 16.15
N ARG A 53 1.16 21.41 15.93
CA ARG A 53 1.45 20.66 14.72
C ARG A 53 0.65 19.37 14.61
N ILE A 54 0.47 18.64 15.73
CA ILE A 54 -0.45 17.50 15.77
C ILE A 54 -1.85 17.94 15.35
N PHE A 55 -2.38 18.97 16.00
CA PHE A 55 -3.73 19.46 15.71
C PHE A 55 -3.89 19.90 14.25
N SER A 56 -2.97 20.74 13.74
CA SER A 56 -3.03 21.19 12.34
C SER A 56 -2.89 20.04 11.35
N GLY A 57 -2.06 19.03 11.67
CA GLY A 57 -1.84 17.85 10.84
C GLY A 57 -3.09 16.98 10.69
N ILE A 58 -3.93 16.88 11.73
CA ILE A 58 -5.16 16.08 11.70
C ILE A 58 -6.42 16.90 11.34
N SER A 59 -6.34 18.22 11.27
CA SER A 59 -7.50 19.10 11.00
C SER A 59 -7.80 19.28 9.51
N THR A 60 -7.26 18.43 8.64
CA THR A 60 -7.43 18.52 7.19
C THR A 60 -8.65 17.71 6.75
N PHE A 61 -9.60 18.33 6.03
CA PHE A 61 -10.84 17.70 5.58
C PHE A 61 -10.59 16.43 4.72
N SER A 62 -9.56 16.46 3.89
CA SER A 62 -9.20 15.32 3.03
C SER A 62 -8.82 14.05 3.81
N LEU A 63 -8.44 14.18 5.09
CA LEU A 63 -8.17 13.04 5.97
C LEU A 63 -9.39 12.17 6.23
N LEU A 64 -10.60 12.72 6.14
CA LEU A 64 -11.84 11.96 6.32
C LEU A 64 -12.00 10.83 5.29
N ALA A 65 -11.31 10.90 4.15
CA ALA A 65 -11.32 9.82 3.18
C ALA A 65 -10.73 8.51 3.75
N ILE A 66 -9.73 8.58 4.62
CA ILE A 66 -9.03 7.40 5.19
C ILE A 66 -9.99 6.55 6.05
N PRO A 67 -10.68 7.09 7.09
CA PRO A 67 -11.62 6.31 7.89
C PRO A 67 -12.73 5.67 7.07
N PHE A 68 -13.27 6.39 6.09
CA PHE A 68 -14.35 5.84 5.27
C PHE A 68 -13.86 4.75 4.31
N PHE A 69 -12.69 4.87 3.69
CA PHE A 69 -12.13 3.78 2.88
C PHE A 69 -11.76 2.57 3.74
N ILE A 70 -11.24 2.75 4.96
CA ILE A 70 -10.99 1.64 5.90
C ILE A 70 -12.30 0.94 6.25
N LEU A 71 -13.34 1.70 6.56
CA LEU A 71 -14.66 1.15 6.89
C LEU A 71 -15.25 0.41 5.69
N ALA A 72 -15.21 0.99 4.49
CA ALA A 72 -15.67 0.34 3.26
C ALA A 72 -14.91 -0.97 3.02
N GLY A 73 -13.57 -0.97 3.17
CA GLY A 73 -12.74 -2.17 3.04
C GLY A 73 -13.11 -3.28 4.03
N ASN A 74 -13.33 -2.94 5.30
CA ASN A 74 -13.74 -3.90 6.34
C ASN A 74 -15.15 -4.45 6.09
N ILE A 75 -16.11 -3.62 5.67
CA ILE A 75 -17.45 -4.07 5.26
C ILE A 75 -17.34 -5.05 4.10
N MET A 76 -16.55 -4.73 3.08
CA MET A 76 -16.39 -5.56 1.89
C MET A 76 -15.69 -6.89 2.19
N ASN A 77 -14.72 -6.88 3.10
CA ASN A 77 -14.02 -8.09 3.53
C ASN A 77 -15.00 -9.09 4.19
N LYS A 78 -15.81 -8.62 5.14
CA LYS A 78 -16.84 -9.45 5.81
C LYS A 78 -18.09 -9.66 4.93
N GLY A 79 -18.30 -8.80 3.95
CA GLY A 79 -19.42 -8.81 3.00
C GLY A 79 -19.39 -9.90 1.92
N GLY A 80 -18.39 -10.82 1.97
CA GLY A 80 -18.31 -11.93 1.01
C GLY A 80 -17.93 -11.50 -0.42
N ILE A 81 -17.41 -10.28 -0.58
CA ILE A 81 -16.97 -9.75 -1.88
C ILE A 81 -15.73 -10.52 -2.35
N ALA A 82 -14.84 -10.89 -1.43
CA ALA A 82 -13.63 -11.66 -1.73
C ALA A 82 -13.92 -12.94 -2.54
N VAL A 83 -14.90 -13.74 -2.10
CA VAL A 83 -15.27 -15.00 -2.78
C VAL A 83 -15.75 -14.75 -4.21
N ARG A 84 -16.50 -13.66 -4.45
CA ARG A 84 -17.03 -13.32 -5.77
C ARG A 84 -15.92 -12.86 -6.73
N LEU A 85 -14.95 -12.10 -6.21
CA LEU A 85 -13.79 -11.67 -6.99
C LEU A 85 -12.87 -12.86 -7.32
N ILE A 86 -12.70 -13.80 -6.39
CA ILE A 86 -11.98 -15.06 -6.64
C ILE A 86 -12.66 -15.86 -7.74
N ASN A 87 -13.98 -16.01 -7.69
CA ASN A 87 -14.71 -16.73 -8.72
C ASN A 87 -14.59 -16.06 -10.11
N LEU A 88 -14.63 -14.72 -10.14
CA LEU A 88 -14.37 -13.96 -11.36
C LEU A 88 -12.94 -14.19 -11.86
N ALA A 89 -11.94 -14.11 -10.99
CA ALA A 89 -10.53 -14.35 -11.34
C ALA A 89 -10.33 -15.78 -11.91
N LYS A 90 -10.99 -16.80 -11.33
CA LYS A 90 -10.99 -18.17 -11.85
C LYS A 90 -11.51 -18.26 -13.29
N LEU A 91 -12.50 -17.44 -13.66
CA LEU A 91 -12.98 -17.40 -15.06
C LEU A 91 -11.94 -16.84 -16.02
N VAL A 92 -11.19 -15.83 -15.58
CA VAL A 92 -10.17 -15.16 -16.40
C VAL A 92 -8.95 -16.06 -16.61
N THR A 93 -8.48 -16.71 -15.55
CA THR A 93 -7.27 -17.55 -15.60
C THR A 93 -7.50 -18.88 -16.33
N GLY A 94 -8.73 -19.37 -16.31
CA GLY A 94 -9.14 -20.53 -17.10
C GLY A 94 -8.30 -21.79 -16.84
N ARG A 95 -7.58 -22.27 -17.88
CA ARG A 95 -6.75 -23.49 -17.84
C ARG A 95 -5.25 -23.22 -17.99
N THR A 96 -4.82 -22.02 -17.71
CA THR A 96 -3.38 -21.69 -17.77
C THR A 96 -2.59 -22.54 -16.77
N PRO A 97 -1.31 -22.83 -17.03
CA PRO A 97 -0.44 -23.43 -16.03
C PRO A 97 -0.47 -22.64 -14.73
N GLY A 98 -0.71 -23.33 -13.60
CA GLY A 98 -0.88 -22.68 -12.31
C GLY A 98 -2.14 -21.83 -12.17
N ALA A 99 -3.25 -22.22 -12.83
CA ALA A 99 -4.49 -21.42 -12.88
C ALA A 99 -4.99 -20.93 -11.53
N LEU A 100 -4.86 -21.70 -10.44
CA LEU A 100 -5.24 -21.27 -9.10
C LEU A 100 -4.31 -20.18 -8.56
N ALA A 101 -3.00 -20.32 -8.72
CA ALA A 101 -2.03 -19.30 -8.33
C ALA A 101 -2.17 -18.04 -9.21
N GLN A 102 -2.48 -18.17 -10.51
CA GLN A 102 -2.85 -17.05 -11.38
C GLN A 102 -4.15 -16.37 -10.90
N THR A 103 -5.12 -17.15 -10.45
CA THR A 103 -6.35 -16.66 -9.83
C THR A 103 -6.03 -15.84 -8.59
N ASN A 104 -5.10 -16.29 -7.76
CA ASN A 104 -4.66 -15.58 -6.57
C ASN A 104 -4.09 -14.20 -6.92
N VAL A 105 -3.29 -14.07 -7.98
CA VAL A 105 -2.77 -12.78 -8.45
C VAL A 105 -3.91 -11.81 -8.78
N ILE A 106 -4.82 -12.22 -9.68
CA ILE A 106 -5.92 -11.35 -10.12
C ILE A 106 -6.85 -11.03 -8.95
N ALA A 107 -7.13 -12.01 -8.09
CA ALA A 107 -7.96 -11.81 -6.90
C ALA A 107 -7.31 -10.83 -5.91
N ASN A 108 -6.00 -10.92 -5.68
CA ASN A 108 -5.25 -9.97 -4.87
C ASN A 108 -5.28 -8.55 -5.47
N MET A 109 -5.11 -8.42 -6.80
CA MET A 109 -5.22 -7.12 -7.48
C MET A 109 -6.60 -6.49 -7.29
N LEU A 110 -7.65 -7.27 -7.51
CA LEU A 110 -9.04 -6.77 -7.40
C LEU A 110 -9.44 -6.53 -5.95
N PHE A 111 -9.20 -7.50 -5.06
CA PHE A 111 -9.60 -7.36 -3.66
C PHE A 111 -8.73 -6.35 -2.90
N GLY A 112 -7.43 -6.39 -3.15
CA GLY A 112 -6.49 -5.45 -2.51
C GLY A 112 -6.77 -4.00 -2.89
N SER A 113 -7.13 -3.73 -4.15
CA SER A 113 -7.54 -2.39 -4.59
C SER A 113 -8.80 -1.89 -3.86
N ILE A 114 -9.73 -2.80 -3.54
CA ILE A 114 -10.95 -2.47 -2.83
C ILE A 114 -10.70 -2.29 -1.32
N SER A 115 -9.92 -3.22 -0.71
CA SER A 115 -9.64 -3.22 0.73
C SER A 115 -8.59 -2.18 1.15
N GLY A 116 -7.75 -1.72 0.23
CA GLY A 116 -6.63 -0.82 0.50
C GLY A 116 -5.58 -1.39 1.46
N SER A 117 -5.52 -2.72 1.62
CA SER A 117 -4.64 -3.40 2.59
C SER A 117 -4.04 -4.68 2.02
N GLY A 118 -2.71 -4.73 1.93
CA GLY A 118 -1.98 -5.92 1.49
C GLY A 118 -2.10 -7.08 2.46
N THR A 119 -2.12 -6.82 3.76
CA THR A 119 -2.30 -7.85 4.81
C THR A 119 -3.71 -8.46 4.76
N ALA A 120 -4.74 -7.63 4.54
CA ALA A 120 -6.11 -8.11 4.37
C ALA A 120 -6.24 -8.96 3.10
N ALA A 121 -5.61 -8.54 1.99
CA ALA A 121 -5.59 -9.29 0.74
C ALA A 121 -4.90 -10.65 0.92
N ALA A 122 -3.70 -10.68 1.50
CA ALA A 122 -2.96 -11.91 1.78
C ALA A 122 -3.76 -12.88 2.66
N SER A 123 -4.43 -12.34 3.70
CA SER A 123 -5.26 -13.13 4.60
C SER A 123 -6.50 -13.71 3.89
N ALA A 124 -7.25 -12.88 3.20
CA ALA A 124 -8.49 -13.29 2.53
C ALA A 124 -8.21 -14.30 1.40
N MET A 125 -7.28 -13.99 0.52
CA MET A 125 -6.95 -14.87 -0.62
C MET A 125 -6.29 -16.16 -0.15
N GLY A 126 -5.33 -16.08 0.77
CA GLY A 126 -4.64 -17.25 1.30
C GLY A 126 -5.57 -18.22 2.03
N SER A 127 -6.53 -17.70 2.81
CA SER A 127 -7.49 -18.54 3.53
C SER A 127 -8.51 -19.24 2.64
N ILE A 128 -8.84 -18.68 1.46
CA ILE A 128 -9.85 -19.23 0.55
C ILE A 128 -9.17 -20.08 -0.55
N ILE A 129 -8.10 -19.59 -1.16
CA ILE A 129 -7.46 -20.25 -2.30
C ILE A 129 -6.46 -21.31 -1.82
N GLY A 130 -5.72 -21.06 -0.74
CA GLY A 130 -4.69 -21.95 -0.24
C GLY A 130 -5.16 -23.40 0.02
N PRO A 131 -6.29 -23.63 0.72
CA PRO A 131 -6.85 -24.99 0.87
C PRO A 131 -7.14 -25.67 -0.47
N ILE A 132 -7.70 -24.94 -1.44
CA ILE A 132 -8.05 -25.47 -2.77
C ILE A 132 -6.77 -25.84 -3.54
N GLU A 133 -5.74 -24.99 -3.48
CA GLU A 133 -4.43 -25.27 -4.08
C GLU A 133 -3.80 -26.53 -3.50
N LYS A 134 -3.89 -26.70 -2.17
CA LYS A 134 -3.39 -27.88 -1.48
C LYS A 134 -4.14 -29.16 -1.91
N GLU A 135 -5.46 -29.10 -2.06
CA GLU A 135 -6.29 -30.22 -2.55
C GLU A 135 -5.94 -30.57 -4.02
N GLU A 136 -5.59 -29.60 -4.85
CA GLU A 136 -5.13 -29.80 -6.22
C GLU A 136 -3.63 -30.17 -6.32
N GLY A 137 -2.95 -30.39 -5.17
CA GLY A 137 -1.58 -30.89 -5.12
C GLY A 137 -0.49 -29.84 -5.33
N TYR A 138 -0.79 -28.55 -5.11
CA TYR A 138 0.23 -27.50 -5.12
C TYR A 138 1.10 -27.57 -3.86
N ASP A 139 2.39 -27.26 -4.00
CA ASP A 139 3.28 -27.07 -2.86
C ASP A 139 2.80 -25.88 -2.00
N PRO A 140 2.56 -26.05 -0.70
CA PRO A 140 2.11 -24.97 0.19
C PRO A 140 3.06 -23.76 0.21
N ASN A 141 4.37 -23.99 0.08
CA ASN A 141 5.34 -22.88 0.03
C ASN A 141 5.22 -22.07 -1.26
N PHE A 142 4.96 -22.74 -2.39
CA PHE A 142 4.71 -22.09 -3.67
C PHE A 142 3.42 -21.24 -3.61
N SER A 143 2.33 -21.81 -3.07
CA SER A 143 1.04 -21.14 -2.91
C SER A 143 1.16 -19.90 -1.99
N ALA A 144 1.83 -20.07 -0.85
CA ALA A 144 2.07 -18.98 0.08
C ALA A 144 2.95 -17.88 -0.52
N ALA A 145 4.03 -18.25 -1.23
CA ALA A 145 4.90 -17.27 -1.89
C ALA A 145 4.16 -16.48 -2.98
N ALA A 146 3.35 -17.13 -3.81
CA ALA A 146 2.53 -16.48 -4.82
C ALA A 146 1.54 -15.48 -4.19
N ASN A 147 0.85 -15.90 -3.11
CA ASN A 147 -0.08 -15.04 -2.38
C ASN A 147 0.63 -13.82 -1.75
N ILE A 148 1.74 -14.05 -1.05
CA ILE A 148 2.53 -12.97 -0.40
C ILE A 148 3.05 -11.98 -1.43
N ALA A 149 3.67 -12.48 -2.51
CA ALA A 149 4.26 -11.63 -3.55
C ALA A 149 3.24 -10.74 -4.27
N THR A 150 1.97 -11.15 -4.32
CA THR A 150 0.94 -10.46 -5.11
C THR A 150 -0.02 -9.61 -4.26
N ALA A 151 -0.13 -9.88 -2.98
CA ALA A 151 -1.03 -9.14 -2.10
C ALA A 151 -0.80 -7.60 -2.08
N PRO A 152 0.44 -7.07 -2.15
CA PRO A 152 0.65 -5.63 -2.17
C PRO A 152 0.24 -4.93 -3.48
N THR A 153 -0.04 -5.66 -4.57
CA THR A 153 -0.49 -5.05 -5.84
C THR A 153 -1.73 -4.18 -5.66
N GLY A 154 -2.63 -4.59 -4.76
CA GLY A 154 -3.83 -3.84 -4.45
C GLY A 154 -3.59 -2.51 -3.72
N LEU A 155 -2.39 -2.29 -3.17
CA LEU A 155 -2.02 -1.00 -2.57
C LEU A 155 -1.58 0.02 -3.63
N LEU A 156 -1.18 -0.46 -4.82
CA LEU A 156 -0.84 0.36 -5.97
C LEU A 156 -2.04 0.62 -6.87
N ILE A 157 -2.98 -0.33 -6.93
CA ILE A 157 -4.21 -0.19 -7.72
C ILE A 157 -5.24 0.53 -6.85
N PRO A 158 -5.78 1.69 -7.29
CA PRO A 158 -6.71 2.48 -6.48
C PRO A 158 -8.08 1.79 -6.24
N PRO A 159 -8.75 2.19 -5.13
CA PRO A 159 -8.37 3.21 -4.15
C PRO A 159 -7.31 2.73 -3.18
N SER A 160 -6.37 3.61 -2.81
CA SER A 160 -5.25 3.28 -1.92
C SER A 160 -5.11 4.31 -0.79
N ASN A 161 -5.17 3.86 0.45
CA ASN A 161 -5.01 4.71 1.64
C ASN A 161 -3.63 5.39 1.68
N VAL A 162 -2.59 4.71 1.21
CA VAL A 162 -1.23 5.24 1.20
C VAL A 162 -1.08 6.36 0.17
N MET A 163 -1.76 6.28 -0.97
CA MET A 163 -1.78 7.38 -1.95
C MET A 163 -2.45 8.62 -1.38
N ILE A 164 -3.52 8.46 -0.58
CA ILE A 164 -4.16 9.58 0.13
C ILE A 164 -3.21 10.16 1.17
N THR A 165 -2.53 9.31 1.94
CA THR A 165 -1.52 9.73 2.90
C THR A 165 -0.38 10.49 2.21
N PHE A 166 0.13 9.98 1.09
CA PHE A 166 1.16 10.66 0.30
C PHE A 166 0.68 12.01 -0.23
N SER A 167 -0.55 12.10 -0.72
CA SER A 167 -1.16 13.37 -1.17
C SER A 167 -1.07 14.46 -0.09
N LEU A 168 -1.36 14.10 1.15
CA LEU A 168 -1.33 15.03 2.29
C LEU A 168 0.09 15.49 2.62
N VAL A 169 1.02 14.55 2.71
CA VAL A 169 2.41 14.84 3.15
C VAL A 169 3.23 15.51 2.05
N SER A 170 2.87 15.27 0.79
CA SER A 170 3.52 15.91 -0.37
C SER A 170 3.07 17.33 -0.67
N GLY A 171 2.24 17.94 0.21
CA GLY A 171 1.75 19.31 0.04
C GLY A 171 0.49 19.42 -0.83
N GLY A 172 -0.34 18.37 -0.89
CA GLY A 172 -1.63 18.40 -1.59
C GLY A 172 -1.58 17.90 -3.04
N THR A 173 -0.71 16.96 -3.35
CA THR A 173 -0.71 16.28 -4.65
C THR A 173 -2.07 15.67 -4.94
N SER A 174 -2.62 15.86 -6.14
CA SER A 174 -3.95 15.37 -6.52
C SER A 174 -4.10 13.86 -6.28
N VAL A 175 -5.08 13.48 -5.45
CA VAL A 175 -5.41 12.07 -5.18
C VAL A 175 -5.88 11.37 -6.46
N ALA A 176 -6.68 12.04 -7.30
CA ALA A 176 -7.12 11.51 -8.58
C ALA A 176 -5.93 11.20 -9.51
N ALA A 177 -4.95 12.12 -9.57
CA ALA A 177 -3.74 11.93 -10.35
C ALA A 177 -2.89 10.75 -9.84
N LEU A 178 -2.75 10.60 -8.51
CA LEU A 178 -2.05 9.47 -7.90
C LEU A 178 -2.78 8.15 -8.18
N PHE A 179 -4.11 8.14 -8.09
CA PHE A 179 -4.91 6.96 -8.42
C PHE A 179 -4.68 6.54 -9.87
N MET A 180 -4.73 7.49 -10.81
CA MET A 180 -4.43 7.19 -12.22
C MET A 180 -3.02 6.67 -12.42
N ALA A 181 -2.05 7.25 -11.74
CA ALA A 181 -0.64 6.89 -11.85
C ALA A 181 -0.32 5.48 -11.30
N GLY A 182 -1.12 4.97 -10.36
CA GLY A 182 -0.90 3.66 -9.72
C GLY A 182 -1.36 2.46 -10.57
N TYR A 183 -2.31 2.64 -11.50
CA TYR A 183 -2.87 1.52 -12.27
C TYR A 183 -1.82 0.75 -13.05
N LEU A 184 -1.05 1.41 -13.89
CA LEU A 184 -0.08 0.74 -14.75
C LEU A 184 1.04 0.06 -13.95
N PRO A 185 1.67 0.70 -12.95
CA PRO A 185 2.63 0.04 -12.07
C PRO A 185 2.06 -1.18 -11.34
N GLY A 186 0.84 -1.08 -10.80
CA GLY A 186 0.18 -2.21 -10.11
C GLY A 186 -0.13 -3.38 -11.05
N ILE A 187 -0.59 -3.11 -12.27
CA ILE A 187 -0.82 -4.12 -13.30
C ILE A 187 0.50 -4.77 -13.73
N LEU A 188 1.56 -3.99 -13.92
CA LEU A 188 2.88 -4.52 -14.28
C LEU A 188 3.45 -5.42 -13.19
N TRP A 189 3.25 -5.08 -11.91
CA TRP A 189 3.62 -5.97 -10.80
C TRP A 189 2.86 -7.29 -10.89
N GLY A 190 1.53 -7.25 -11.01
CA GLY A 190 0.71 -8.44 -11.16
C GLY A 190 1.14 -9.31 -12.34
N LEU A 191 1.37 -8.71 -13.52
CA LEU A 191 1.83 -9.41 -14.72
C LEU A 191 3.21 -10.04 -14.52
N ALA A 192 4.15 -9.36 -13.88
CA ALA A 192 5.46 -9.92 -13.55
C ALA A 192 5.33 -11.17 -12.67
N CYS A 193 4.49 -11.12 -11.64
CA CYS A 193 4.19 -12.29 -10.81
C CYS A 193 3.49 -13.42 -11.60
N MET A 194 2.56 -13.08 -12.49
CA MET A 194 1.90 -14.07 -13.35
C MET A 194 2.89 -14.79 -14.27
N ILE A 195 3.87 -14.08 -14.82
CA ILE A 195 4.95 -14.66 -15.64
C ILE A 195 5.78 -15.64 -14.79
N VAL A 196 6.18 -15.27 -13.58
CA VAL A 196 6.91 -16.15 -12.66
C VAL A 196 6.10 -17.41 -12.35
N ILE A 197 4.83 -17.23 -11.99
CA ILE A 197 3.91 -18.36 -11.71
C ILE A 197 3.78 -19.28 -12.91
N PHE A 198 3.62 -18.74 -14.12
CA PHE A 198 3.49 -19.54 -15.33
C PHE A 198 4.68 -20.48 -15.54
N PHE A 199 5.91 -19.97 -15.43
CA PHE A 199 7.10 -20.78 -15.61
C PHE A 199 7.29 -21.81 -14.50
N LEU A 200 7.09 -21.42 -13.23
CA LEU A 200 7.21 -22.33 -12.09
C LEU A 200 6.14 -23.41 -12.11
N ALA A 201 4.89 -23.05 -12.41
CA ALA A 201 3.78 -24.02 -12.51
C ALA A 201 3.96 -25.00 -13.67
N LYS A 202 4.47 -24.52 -14.82
CA LYS A 202 4.80 -25.40 -15.95
C LYS A 202 5.89 -26.40 -15.58
N LYS A 203 6.93 -25.95 -14.83
CA LYS A 203 8.01 -26.81 -14.36
C LYS A 203 7.52 -27.86 -13.36
N ASN A 204 6.63 -27.46 -12.44
CA ASN A 204 6.10 -28.33 -11.38
C ASN A 204 4.89 -29.18 -11.85
N GLY A 205 4.39 -28.99 -13.08
CA GLY A 205 3.27 -29.74 -13.62
C GLY A 205 1.89 -29.35 -13.08
N TYR A 206 1.75 -28.18 -12.43
CA TYR A 206 0.47 -27.73 -11.90
C TYR A 206 -0.51 -27.37 -13.03
N ARG A 207 -1.57 -28.14 -13.16
CA ARG A 207 -2.63 -27.96 -14.17
C ARG A 207 -3.97 -27.91 -13.47
N SER A 208 -4.79 -26.93 -13.78
CA SER A 208 -6.18 -26.89 -13.29
C SER A 208 -7.08 -27.79 -14.12
N THR A 209 -7.94 -28.51 -13.43
CA THR A 209 -8.99 -29.35 -14.02
C THR A 209 -10.35 -28.65 -14.07
N THR A 210 -10.45 -27.43 -13.51
CA THR A 210 -11.72 -26.73 -13.34
C THR A 210 -12.37 -26.39 -14.69
N LYS A 211 -13.55 -26.93 -14.93
CA LYS A 211 -14.39 -26.61 -16.10
C LYS A 211 -15.63 -25.88 -15.63
N PHE A 212 -15.85 -24.68 -16.15
CA PHE A 212 -17.09 -23.95 -15.93
C PHE A 212 -18.08 -24.23 -17.07
N THR A 213 -19.29 -24.60 -16.71
CA THR A 213 -20.41 -24.63 -17.66
C THR A 213 -20.81 -23.21 -18.08
N ARG A 214 -21.48 -23.05 -19.21
CA ARG A 214 -21.94 -21.74 -19.68
C ARG A 214 -22.82 -21.03 -18.63
N LYS A 215 -23.67 -21.79 -17.94
CA LYS A 215 -24.57 -21.27 -16.91
C LYS A 215 -23.79 -20.77 -15.68
N GLU A 216 -22.78 -21.52 -15.24
CA GLU A 216 -21.89 -21.09 -14.13
C GLU A 216 -21.11 -19.82 -14.46
N LYS A 217 -20.58 -19.71 -15.69
CA LYS A 217 -19.88 -18.50 -16.16
C LYS A 217 -20.78 -17.26 -16.06
N ILE A 218 -22.01 -17.35 -16.55
CA ILE A 218 -22.98 -16.25 -16.50
C ILE A 218 -23.31 -15.89 -15.04
N ASN A 219 -23.53 -16.89 -14.19
CA ASN A 219 -23.84 -16.66 -12.78
C ASN A 219 -22.69 -15.98 -12.04
N VAL A 220 -21.43 -16.40 -12.26
CA VAL A 220 -20.25 -15.76 -11.68
C VAL A 220 -20.13 -14.30 -12.14
N LEU A 221 -20.34 -14.02 -13.43
CA LEU A 221 -20.32 -12.66 -13.96
C LEU A 221 -21.40 -11.79 -13.30
N ILE A 222 -22.64 -12.27 -13.24
CA ILE A 222 -23.77 -11.52 -12.61
C ILE A 222 -23.46 -11.22 -11.14
N GLN A 223 -22.87 -12.16 -10.40
CA GLN A 223 -22.51 -11.95 -8.99
C GLN A 223 -21.33 -11.01 -8.80
N ALA A 224 -20.41 -10.91 -9.76
CA ALA A 224 -19.24 -10.05 -9.69
C ALA A 224 -19.52 -8.61 -10.16
N ILE A 225 -20.48 -8.40 -11.06
CA ILE A 225 -20.82 -7.07 -11.60
C ILE A 225 -21.04 -6.04 -10.48
N PRO A 226 -21.85 -6.27 -9.43
CA PRO A 226 -22.07 -5.27 -8.38
C PRO A 226 -20.77 -4.91 -7.64
N CYS A 227 -19.84 -5.88 -7.47
CA CYS A 227 -18.54 -5.60 -6.85
C CYS A 227 -17.66 -4.71 -7.74
N LEU A 228 -17.64 -4.96 -9.05
CA LEU A 228 -16.88 -4.15 -10.01
C LEU A 228 -17.50 -2.77 -10.19
N LEU A 229 -18.82 -2.64 -10.17
CA LEU A 229 -19.51 -1.36 -10.25
C LEU A 229 -19.12 -0.43 -9.10
N LEU A 230 -18.89 -0.95 -7.91
CA LEU A 230 -18.38 -0.15 -6.79
C LEU A 230 -17.10 0.60 -7.19
N VAL A 231 -16.13 -0.12 -7.74
CA VAL A 231 -14.85 0.48 -8.15
C VAL A 231 -15.06 1.50 -9.25
N ILE A 232 -15.89 1.16 -10.25
CA ILE A 232 -16.18 2.05 -11.37
C ILE A 232 -16.88 3.33 -10.90
N ILE A 233 -17.85 3.23 -10.00
CA ILE A 233 -18.60 4.39 -9.47
C ILE A 233 -17.67 5.28 -8.66
N VAL A 234 -16.91 4.70 -7.71
CA VAL A 234 -16.05 5.47 -6.81
C VAL A 234 -14.89 6.11 -7.58
N ILE A 235 -14.11 5.28 -8.27
CA ILE A 235 -12.92 5.77 -8.97
C ILE A 235 -13.30 6.59 -10.20
N GLY A 236 -14.27 6.11 -10.99
CA GLY A 236 -14.79 6.86 -12.14
C GLY A 236 -15.35 8.23 -11.74
N GLY A 237 -16.09 8.30 -10.63
CA GLY A 237 -16.60 9.56 -10.10
C GLY A 237 -15.52 10.53 -9.61
N ILE A 238 -14.46 10.01 -8.97
CA ILE A 238 -13.30 10.82 -8.54
C ILE A 238 -12.53 11.34 -9.77
N ILE A 239 -12.30 10.50 -10.76
CA ILE A 239 -11.59 10.88 -12.00
C ILE A 239 -12.40 11.88 -12.82
N ALA A 240 -13.71 11.67 -12.93
CA ALA A 240 -14.59 12.60 -13.65
C ALA A 240 -14.80 13.92 -12.89
N GLY A 241 -14.23 14.10 -11.69
CA GLY A 241 -14.42 15.28 -10.86
C GLY A 241 -15.83 15.43 -10.26
N ILE A 242 -16.64 14.36 -10.30
CA ILE A 242 -17.99 14.34 -9.72
C ILE A 242 -17.88 14.25 -8.19
N PHE A 243 -16.89 13.51 -7.70
CA PHE A 243 -16.62 13.32 -6.27
C PHE A 243 -15.19 13.74 -5.93
N THR A 244 -15.04 14.34 -4.76
CA THR A 244 -13.75 14.39 -4.06
C THR A 244 -13.40 12.99 -3.53
N ALA A 245 -12.15 12.76 -3.12
CA ALA A 245 -11.76 11.50 -2.51
C ALA A 245 -12.59 11.18 -1.25
N THR A 246 -12.93 12.21 -0.46
CA THR A 246 -13.78 12.07 0.74
C THR A 246 -15.20 11.65 0.38
N GLU A 247 -15.85 12.32 -0.56
CA GLU A 247 -17.20 11.97 -1.01
C GLU A 247 -17.24 10.58 -1.63
N GLY A 248 -16.26 10.25 -2.49
CA GLY A 248 -16.11 8.92 -3.07
C GLY A 248 -15.97 7.82 -2.01
N SER A 249 -15.27 8.10 -0.90
CA SER A 249 -15.13 7.15 0.20
C SER A 249 -16.44 6.91 0.95
N VAL A 250 -17.27 7.95 1.12
CA VAL A 250 -18.61 7.81 1.70
C VAL A 250 -19.51 6.98 0.77
N VAL A 251 -19.48 7.24 -0.54
CA VAL A 251 -20.19 6.44 -1.55
C VAL A 251 -19.77 4.97 -1.46
N ALA A 252 -18.45 4.70 -1.29
CA ALA A 252 -17.94 3.34 -1.11
C ALA A 252 -18.51 2.66 0.13
N VAL A 253 -18.63 3.35 1.26
CA VAL A 253 -19.25 2.82 2.49
C VAL A 253 -20.71 2.49 2.26
N VAL A 254 -21.49 3.45 1.76
CA VAL A 254 -22.94 3.26 1.56
C VAL A 254 -23.22 2.12 0.58
N TYR A 255 -22.50 2.10 -0.54
CA TYR A 255 -22.67 1.06 -1.56
C TYR A 255 -22.29 -0.33 -1.02
N SER A 256 -21.16 -0.45 -0.32
CA SER A 256 -20.72 -1.72 0.26
C SER A 256 -21.67 -2.22 1.37
N LEU A 257 -22.25 -1.32 2.18
CA LEU A 257 -23.30 -1.68 3.13
C LEU A 257 -24.55 -2.22 2.43
N LEU A 258 -25.02 -1.52 1.40
CA LEU A 258 -26.19 -1.96 0.62
C LEU A 258 -25.97 -3.33 -0.02
N LEU A 259 -24.80 -3.55 -0.62
CA LEU A 259 -24.44 -4.85 -1.19
C LEU A 259 -24.40 -5.95 -0.13
N SER A 260 -23.73 -5.71 0.99
CA SER A 260 -23.48 -6.74 2.00
C SER A 260 -24.72 -7.09 2.82
N LEU A 261 -25.60 -6.13 3.09
CA LEU A 261 -26.82 -6.34 3.89
C LEU A 261 -28.00 -6.83 3.06
N PHE A 262 -28.24 -6.23 1.88
CA PHE A 262 -29.47 -6.44 1.12
C PHE A 262 -29.28 -7.38 -0.07
N VAL A 263 -28.21 -7.22 -0.84
CA VAL A 263 -27.97 -8.01 -2.07
C VAL A 263 -27.36 -9.36 -1.74
N TYR A 264 -26.25 -9.34 -1.00
CA TYR A 264 -25.50 -10.57 -0.68
C TYR A 264 -25.95 -11.21 0.64
N LYS A 265 -26.58 -10.43 1.53
CA LYS A 265 -27.05 -10.88 2.85
C LYS A 265 -25.98 -11.61 3.65
N SER A 266 -24.73 -11.18 3.48
CA SER A 266 -23.54 -11.82 4.06
C SER A 266 -23.17 -11.26 5.43
N ILE A 267 -23.66 -10.05 5.77
CA ILE A 267 -23.46 -9.40 7.08
C ILE A 267 -24.84 -9.29 7.75
N LYS A 268 -24.87 -9.64 9.04
CA LYS A 268 -26.05 -9.39 9.89
C LYS A 268 -25.90 -8.05 10.60
N LEU A 269 -27.00 -7.34 10.86
CA LEU A 269 -26.98 -6.05 11.57
C LEU A 269 -26.26 -6.11 12.92
N LYS A 270 -26.28 -7.25 13.60
CA LYS A 270 -25.58 -7.50 14.88
C LYS A 270 -24.05 -7.50 14.75
N GLU A 271 -23.51 -7.68 13.55
CA GLU A 271 -22.08 -7.72 13.26
C GLU A 271 -21.50 -6.33 12.95
N LEU A 272 -22.36 -5.37 12.57
CA LEU A 272 -21.93 -4.01 12.24
C LEU A 272 -21.15 -3.30 13.37
N PRO A 273 -21.55 -3.36 14.65
CA PRO A 273 -20.80 -2.72 15.71
C PRO A 273 -19.34 -3.21 15.80
N ALA A 274 -19.10 -4.50 15.56
CA ALA A 274 -17.74 -5.06 15.55
C ALA A 274 -16.93 -4.54 14.35
N ILE A 275 -17.56 -4.37 13.17
CA ILE A 275 -16.91 -3.81 11.98
C ILE A 275 -16.57 -2.33 12.21
N PHE A 276 -17.50 -1.56 12.77
CA PHE A 276 -17.25 -0.16 13.11
C PHE A 276 -16.13 -0.01 14.13
N LYS A 277 -16.12 -0.84 15.18
CA LYS A 277 -15.07 -0.84 16.20
C LYS A 277 -13.69 -1.11 15.59
N GLU A 278 -13.55 -2.16 14.80
CA GLU A 278 -12.31 -2.52 14.10
C GLU A 278 -11.83 -1.39 13.19
N SER A 279 -12.75 -0.76 12.45
CA SER A 279 -12.43 0.37 11.58
C SER A 279 -12.02 1.61 12.36
N ALA A 280 -12.65 1.89 13.49
CA ALA A 280 -12.32 3.02 14.35
C ALA A 280 -10.92 2.84 15.00
N GLU A 281 -10.60 1.63 15.46
CA GLU A 281 -9.27 1.32 16.01
C GLU A 281 -8.17 1.54 14.96
N MET A 282 -8.31 1.02 13.76
CA MET A 282 -7.35 1.23 12.67
C MET A 282 -7.25 2.72 12.29
N THR A 283 -8.37 3.40 12.18
CA THR A 283 -8.42 4.83 11.88
C THR A 283 -7.70 5.66 12.93
N GLY A 284 -7.93 5.38 14.22
CA GLY A 284 -7.28 6.08 15.32
C GLY A 284 -5.76 5.99 15.28
N ILE A 285 -5.24 4.80 14.98
CA ILE A 285 -3.79 4.58 14.84
C ILE A 285 -3.23 5.40 13.67
N ILE A 286 -3.88 5.40 12.51
CA ILE A 286 -3.38 6.10 11.32
C ILE A 286 -3.48 7.62 11.50
N ILE A 287 -4.60 8.14 12.00
CA ILE A 287 -4.76 9.59 12.22
C ILE A 287 -3.76 10.09 13.28
N PHE A 288 -3.57 9.35 14.38
CA PHE A 288 -2.57 9.70 15.37
C PHE A 288 -1.16 9.73 14.79
N LEU A 289 -0.82 8.73 13.96
CA LEU A 289 0.47 8.67 13.26
C LEU A 289 0.67 9.89 12.33
N ILE A 290 -0.36 10.29 11.57
CA ILE A 290 -0.32 11.47 10.71
C ILE A 290 -0.10 12.74 11.55
N GLY A 291 -0.81 12.88 12.66
CA GLY A 291 -0.65 14.01 13.55
C GLY A 291 0.78 14.16 14.07
N VAL A 292 1.36 13.10 14.61
CA VAL A 292 2.74 13.15 15.14
C VAL A 292 3.78 13.31 14.04
N SER A 293 3.55 12.76 12.84
CA SER A 293 4.46 12.94 11.70
C SER A 293 4.49 14.41 11.22
N SER A 294 3.44 15.17 11.45
CA SER A 294 3.39 16.58 11.13
C SER A 294 4.38 17.41 11.96
N ILE A 295 4.68 16.98 13.20
CA ILE A 295 5.76 17.58 14.00
C ILE A 295 7.09 17.37 13.29
N MET A 296 7.38 16.12 12.91
CA MET A 296 8.63 15.77 12.23
C MET A 296 8.80 16.54 10.92
N SER A 297 7.76 16.58 10.09
CA SER A 297 7.78 17.33 8.82
C SER A 297 8.09 18.82 9.05
N TRP A 298 7.52 19.40 10.09
CA TRP A 298 7.79 20.78 10.46
C TRP A 298 9.24 20.98 10.93
N VAL A 299 9.75 20.12 11.82
CA VAL A 299 11.15 20.18 12.27
C VAL A 299 12.11 20.09 11.09
N MET A 300 11.88 19.13 10.20
CA MET A 300 12.69 18.95 9.01
C MET A 300 12.72 20.18 8.11
N ALA A 301 11.55 20.78 7.86
CA ALA A 301 11.43 21.96 7.03
C ALA A 301 12.11 23.17 7.71
N PHE A 302 11.87 23.37 9.02
CA PHE A 302 12.41 24.50 9.78
C PHE A 302 13.93 24.44 9.90
N THR A 303 14.50 23.25 10.04
CA THR A 303 15.96 23.04 10.18
C THR A 303 16.68 22.84 8.86
N ASN A 304 15.98 22.81 7.72
CA ASN A 304 16.54 22.52 6.40
C ASN A 304 17.24 21.16 6.28
N ILE A 305 16.77 20.13 7.01
CA ILE A 305 17.31 18.75 6.92
C ILE A 305 17.23 18.21 5.49
N PRO A 306 16.15 18.42 4.69
CA PRO A 306 16.12 17.94 3.30
C PRO A 306 17.26 18.46 2.44
N GLU A 307 17.68 19.70 2.64
CA GLU A 307 18.82 20.29 1.92
C GLU A 307 20.14 19.58 2.31
N LEU A 308 20.34 19.29 3.60
CA LEU A 308 21.51 18.57 4.09
C LEU A 308 21.56 17.14 3.50
N VAL A 309 20.41 16.45 3.42
CA VAL A 309 20.30 15.13 2.78
C VAL A 309 20.58 15.23 1.29
N SER A 310 20.06 16.26 0.62
CA SER A 310 20.31 16.52 -0.80
C SER A 310 21.79 16.70 -1.08
N GLN A 311 22.48 17.56 -0.32
CA GLN A 311 23.92 17.78 -0.44
C GLN A 311 24.71 16.49 -0.16
N GLY A 312 24.30 15.70 0.83
CA GLY A 312 24.89 14.40 1.11
C GLY A 312 24.76 13.43 -0.07
N LEU A 313 23.59 13.33 -0.67
CA LEU A 313 23.38 12.48 -1.84
C LEU A 313 24.15 12.98 -3.08
N LEU A 314 24.14 14.29 -3.32
CA LEU A 314 24.87 14.91 -4.43
C LEU A 314 26.39 14.80 -4.25
N SER A 315 26.90 14.71 -3.01
CA SER A 315 28.34 14.47 -2.77
C SER A 315 28.78 13.07 -3.22
N ILE A 316 27.84 12.08 -3.24
CA ILE A 316 28.13 10.72 -3.72
C ILE A 316 28.11 10.66 -5.24
N SER A 317 27.13 11.34 -5.88
CA SER A 317 27.01 11.35 -7.35
C SER A 317 26.18 12.52 -7.81
N ASN A 318 26.58 13.13 -8.94
CA ASN A 318 25.78 14.14 -9.66
C ASN A 318 24.83 13.50 -10.69
N ASN A 319 24.86 12.17 -10.82
CA ASN A 319 24.01 11.48 -11.79
C ASN A 319 22.64 11.17 -11.19
N LYS A 320 21.58 11.73 -11.78
CA LYS A 320 20.18 11.52 -11.38
C LYS A 320 19.83 10.03 -11.21
N TYR A 321 20.27 9.19 -12.12
CA TYR A 321 19.94 7.76 -12.10
C TYR A 321 20.56 7.05 -10.89
N VAL A 322 21.79 7.44 -10.52
CA VAL A 322 22.48 6.90 -9.33
C VAL A 322 21.78 7.36 -8.05
N ILE A 323 21.39 8.63 -7.97
CA ILE A 323 20.68 9.16 -6.79
C ILE A 323 19.32 8.45 -6.62
N LEU A 324 18.55 8.28 -7.69
CA LEU A 324 17.29 7.55 -7.63
C LEU A 324 17.47 6.08 -7.20
N LEU A 325 18.57 5.43 -7.65
CA LEU A 325 18.92 4.09 -7.20
C LEU A 325 19.23 4.05 -5.69
N LEU A 326 20.02 5.01 -5.20
CA LEU A 326 20.36 5.13 -3.78
C LEU A 326 19.10 5.36 -2.93
N ILE A 327 18.21 6.24 -3.36
CA ILE A 327 16.90 6.46 -2.69
C ILE A 327 16.09 5.16 -2.66
N ASN A 328 16.02 4.43 -3.78
CA ASN A 328 15.32 3.13 -3.80
C ASN A 328 15.93 2.12 -2.84
N ILE A 329 17.27 2.03 -2.75
CA ILE A 329 17.94 1.13 -1.80
C ILE A 329 17.62 1.51 -0.36
N ILE A 330 17.67 2.80 -0.02
CA ILE A 330 17.33 3.28 1.33
C ILE A 330 15.86 2.94 1.65
N LEU A 331 14.93 3.23 0.73
CA LEU A 331 13.51 2.94 0.92
C LEU A 331 13.24 1.43 1.05
N LEU A 332 13.95 0.58 0.29
CA LEU A 332 13.85 -0.88 0.44
C LEU A 332 14.30 -1.33 1.83
N ILE A 333 15.44 -0.85 2.30
CA ILE A 333 15.95 -1.18 3.64
C ILE A 333 14.95 -0.73 4.70
N VAL A 334 14.52 0.51 4.64
CA VAL A 334 13.55 1.07 5.61
C VAL A 334 12.22 0.31 5.59
N GLY A 335 11.70 0.02 4.40
CA GLY A 335 10.44 -0.72 4.22
C GLY A 335 10.46 -2.11 4.82
N THR A 336 11.65 -2.73 5.03
CA THR A 336 11.75 -4.03 5.73
C THR A 336 11.49 -3.95 7.23
N PHE A 337 11.69 -2.78 7.84
CA PHE A 337 11.56 -2.56 9.30
C PHE A 337 10.28 -1.82 9.69
N MET A 338 9.69 -1.08 8.76
CA MET A 338 8.55 -0.20 9.02
C MET A 338 7.39 -0.53 8.09
N ASP A 339 6.16 -0.36 8.58
CA ASP A 339 4.98 -0.43 7.72
C ASP A 339 4.94 0.76 6.76
N MET A 340 4.21 0.60 5.65
CA MET A 340 4.20 1.55 4.53
C MET A 340 3.71 2.96 4.93
N THR A 341 2.69 3.09 5.79
CA THR A 341 2.14 4.40 6.17
C THR A 341 3.15 5.24 6.95
N PRO A 342 3.77 4.74 8.04
CA PRO A 342 4.85 5.48 8.73
C PRO A 342 6.02 5.80 7.81
N ALA A 343 6.46 4.85 6.99
CA ALA A 343 7.58 5.09 6.08
C ALA A 343 7.25 6.20 5.06
N CYS A 344 6.04 6.21 4.50
CA CYS A 344 5.57 7.27 3.63
C CYS A 344 5.60 8.64 4.32
N LEU A 345 5.08 8.72 5.56
CA LEU A 345 5.04 9.95 6.35
C LEU A 345 6.43 10.50 6.68
N ILE A 346 7.38 9.63 6.97
CA ILE A 346 8.74 9.98 7.36
C ILE A 346 9.58 10.39 6.15
N PHE A 347 9.56 9.59 5.09
CA PHE A 347 10.52 9.72 4.00
C PHE A 347 10.05 10.60 2.85
N THR A 348 8.75 10.89 2.73
CA THR A 348 8.26 11.86 1.75
C THR A 348 8.88 13.25 1.94
N PRO A 349 8.82 13.88 3.13
CA PRO A 349 9.42 15.21 3.31
C PRO A 349 10.95 15.22 3.19
N ILE A 350 11.62 14.07 3.31
CA ILE A 350 13.06 13.95 3.14
C ILE A 350 13.44 13.89 1.66
N PHE A 351 12.82 12.97 0.91
CA PHE A 351 13.28 12.66 -0.45
C PHE A 351 12.53 13.42 -1.55
N LEU A 352 11.29 13.88 -1.29
CA LEU A 352 10.54 14.63 -2.29
C LEU A 352 11.26 15.90 -2.75
N PRO A 353 11.79 16.75 -1.86
CA PRO A 353 12.53 17.94 -2.29
C PRO A 353 13.77 17.60 -3.13
N VAL A 354 14.50 16.53 -2.75
CA VAL A 354 15.66 16.04 -3.52
C VAL A 354 15.25 15.63 -4.92
N CYS A 355 14.19 14.84 -5.04
CA CYS A 355 13.69 14.37 -6.34
C CYS A 355 13.15 15.52 -7.20
N GLN A 356 12.50 16.52 -6.60
CA GLN A 356 12.04 17.72 -7.29
C GLN A 356 13.21 18.54 -7.82
N ALA A 357 14.28 18.70 -7.04
CA ALA A 357 15.51 19.36 -7.50
C ALA A 357 16.16 18.65 -8.70
N LEU A 358 16.00 17.33 -8.81
CA LEU A 358 16.41 16.51 -9.95
C LEU A 358 15.43 16.55 -11.14
N GLY A 359 14.39 17.38 -11.06
CA GLY A 359 13.35 17.49 -12.10
C GLY A 359 12.40 16.29 -12.17
N MET A 360 12.22 15.56 -11.07
CA MET A 360 11.24 14.48 -11.00
C MET A 360 9.85 15.03 -10.62
N ASN A 361 8.82 14.57 -11.33
CA ASN A 361 7.43 14.93 -11.04
C ASN A 361 6.99 14.31 -9.69
N THR A 362 6.25 15.08 -8.88
CA THR A 362 5.78 14.66 -7.54
C THR A 362 4.92 13.39 -7.58
N ILE A 363 4.05 13.25 -8.59
CA ILE A 363 3.20 12.06 -8.76
C ILE A 363 4.08 10.84 -9.07
N HIS A 364 5.05 10.98 -9.96
CA HIS A 364 5.98 9.90 -10.30
C HIS A 364 6.80 9.45 -9.08
N PHE A 365 7.33 10.41 -8.30
CA PHE A 365 8.03 10.10 -7.05
C PHE A 365 7.12 9.35 -6.07
N GLY A 366 5.88 9.80 -5.90
CA GLY A 366 4.91 9.16 -5.01
C GLY A 366 4.66 7.70 -5.39
N ILE A 367 4.47 7.41 -6.67
CA ILE A 367 4.26 6.04 -7.15
C ILE A 367 5.52 5.18 -6.99
N MET A 368 6.70 5.71 -7.33
CA MET A 368 7.98 5.02 -7.12
C MET A 368 8.17 4.66 -5.64
N MET A 369 7.93 5.60 -4.75
CA MET A 369 8.06 5.41 -3.31
C MET A 369 7.06 4.39 -2.77
N ILE A 370 5.77 4.50 -3.12
CA ILE A 370 4.74 3.57 -2.69
C ILE A 370 5.03 2.16 -3.21
N PHE A 371 5.44 2.03 -4.48
CA PHE A 371 5.85 0.75 -5.06
C PHE A 371 6.99 0.11 -4.27
N ASN A 372 8.01 0.89 -3.95
CA ASN A 372 9.17 0.45 -3.18
C ASN A 372 8.77 -0.03 -1.77
N LEU A 373 7.97 0.77 -1.05
CA LEU A 373 7.48 0.42 0.28
C LEU A 373 6.58 -0.82 0.28
N CYS A 374 5.82 -1.04 -0.79
CA CYS A 374 5.06 -2.29 -0.98
C CYS A 374 5.98 -3.52 -0.99
N ILE A 375 7.18 -3.45 -1.61
CA ILE A 375 8.18 -4.52 -1.56
C ILE A 375 8.63 -4.74 -0.11
N GLY A 376 8.82 -3.67 0.65
CA GLY A 376 9.15 -3.75 2.07
C GLY A 376 8.17 -4.61 2.88
N THR A 377 6.85 -4.50 2.61
CA THR A 377 5.84 -5.27 3.34
C THR A 377 5.92 -6.79 3.15
N ILE A 378 6.60 -7.26 2.13
CA ILE A 378 6.81 -8.69 1.85
C ILE A 378 8.25 -9.15 2.12
N THR A 379 9.11 -8.26 2.65
CA THR A 379 10.53 -8.51 2.87
C THR A 379 10.85 -8.67 4.36
N PRO A 380 11.62 -9.71 4.78
CA PRO A 380 12.10 -9.81 6.16
C PRO A 380 12.97 -8.60 6.54
N PRO A 381 13.10 -8.25 7.84
CA PRO A 381 12.72 -8.99 9.04
C PRO A 381 11.29 -8.75 9.51
N VAL A 382 10.64 -7.63 9.21
CA VAL A 382 9.29 -7.32 9.73
C VAL A 382 8.19 -7.71 8.75
N GLY A 383 8.25 -7.28 7.48
CA GLY A 383 7.33 -7.66 6.41
C GLY A 383 5.89 -8.01 6.81
N THR A 384 5.06 -7.03 7.09
CA THR A 384 3.70 -7.24 7.65
C THR A 384 2.86 -8.21 6.82
N THR A 385 2.90 -8.09 5.50
CA THR A 385 2.20 -8.99 4.57
C THR A 385 2.84 -10.38 4.53
N LEU A 386 4.18 -10.46 4.65
CA LEU A 386 4.92 -11.72 4.73
C LEU A 386 4.44 -12.57 5.91
N PHE A 387 4.41 -11.98 7.12
CA PHE A 387 4.00 -12.71 8.32
C PHE A 387 2.54 -13.20 8.26
N VAL A 388 1.64 -12.38 7.73
CA VAL A 388 0.24 -12.76 7.55
C VAL A 388 0.13 -13.92 6.56
N GLY A 389 0.80 -13.83 5.41
CA GLY A 389 0.75 -14.87 4.39
C GLY A 389 1.37 -16.19 4.84
N VAL A 390 2.47 -16.16 5.59
CA VAL A 390 3.10 -17.34 6.21
C VAL A 390 2.17 -18.01 7.23
N LYS A 391 1.53 -17.19 8.08
CA LYS A 391 0.59 -17.69 9.09
C LYS A 391 -0.64 -18.35 8.45
N VAL A 392 -1.22 -17.71 7.45
CA VAL A 392 -2.40 -18.22 6.74
C VAL A 392 -2.07 -19.44 5.91
N GLY A 393 -0.90 -19.47 5.23
CA GLY A 393 -0.41 -20.62 4.48
C GLY A 393 0.07 -21.78 5.35
N ASN A 394 0.18 -21.58 6.66
CA ASN A 394 0.72 -22.56 7.63
C ASN A 394 2.08 -23.12 7.19
N VAL A 395 3.00 -22.24 6.82
CA VAL A 395 4.34 -22.55 6.30
C VAL A 395 5.43 -21.84 7.11
N LYS A 396 6.70 -22.23 6.92
CA LYS A 396 7.83 -21.56 7.59
C LYS A 396 8.37 -20.42 6.73
N ILE A 397 8.79 -19.32 7.38
CA ILE A 397 9.32 -18.13 6.70
C ILE A 397 10.53 -18.50 5.82
N GLU A 398 11.44 -19.31 6.33
CA GLU A 398 12.68 -19.67 5.66
C GLU A 398 12.44 -20.43 4.33
N THR A 399 11.41 -21.29 4.31
CA THR A 399 11.07 -22.08 3.11
C THR A 399 10.35 -21.22 2.08
N VAL A 400 9.44 -20.37 2.52
CA VAL A 400 8.70 -19.43 1.65
C VAL A 400 9.64 -18.36 1.08
N PHE A 401 10.57 -17.85 1.88
CA PHE A 401 11.49 -16.80 1.45
C PHE A 401 12.34 -17.23 0.26
N ARG A 402 12.79 -18.48 0.20
CA ARG A 402 13.51 -19.02 -0.97
C ARG A 402 12.65 -18.96 -2.24
N GLN A 403 11.36 -19.23 -2.14
CA GLN A 403 10.43 -19.12 -3.26
C GLN A 403 10.19 -17.66 -3.65
N LEU A 404 10.11 -16.75 -2.65
CA LEU A 404 9.91 -15.32 -2.86
C LEU A 404 11.06 -14.65 -3.61
N LEU A 405 12.30 -15.14 -3.50
CA LEU A 405 13.47 -14.55 -4.19
C LEU A 405 13.26 -14.41 -5.70
N ILE A 406 12.58 -15.36 -6.33
CA ILE A 406 12.29 -15.30 -7.77
C ILE A 406 11.28 -14.18 -8.08
N TYR A 407 10.26 -14.03 -7.21
CA TYR A 407 9.30 -12.94 -7.31
C TYR A 407 9.95 -11.59 -7.05
N PHE A 408 10.84 -11.49 -6.06
CA PHE A 408 11.60 -10.26 -5.80
C PHE A 408 12.40 -9.82 -7.03
N ALA A 409 13.07 -10.73 -7.71
CA ALA A 409 13.80 -10.39 -8.93
C ALA A 409 12.88 -9.79 -9.99
N ALA A 410 11.72 -10.39 -10.24
CA ALA A 410 10.74 -9.89 -11.20
C ALA A 410 10.14 -8.53 -10.77
N ILE A 411 9.77 -8.39 -9.50
CA ILE A 411 9.19 -7.16 -8.95
C ILE A 411 10.23 -6.03 -8.94
N PHE A 412 11.50 -6.34 -8.64
CA PHE A 412 12.58 -5.36 -8.66
C PHE A 412 12.85 -4.83 -10.08
N ILE A 413 12.74 -5.67 -11.10
CA ILE A 413 12.80 -5.22 -12.50
C ILE A 413 11.69 -4.22 -12.78
N VAL A 414 10.45 -4.50 -12.33
CA VAL A 414 9.33 -3.56 -12.49
C VAL A 414 9.56 -2.27 -11.72
N LEU A 415 10.10 -2.34 -10.48
CA LEU A 415 10.49 -1.14 -9.71
C LEU A 415 11.47 -0.27 -10.49
N MET A 416 12.49 -0.88 -11.11
CA MET A 416 13.47 -0.13 -11.91
C MET A 416 12.81 0.49 -13.15
N LEU A 417 11.93 -0.23 -13.83
CA LEU A 417 11.16 0.33 -14.94
C LEU A 417 10.29 1.52 -14.49
N VAL A 418 9.58 1.39 -13.38
CA VAL A 418 8.77 2.48 -12.81
C VAL A 418 9.63 3.68 -12.41
N THR A 419 10.81 3.44 -11.83
CA THR A 419 11.73 4.49 -11.40
C THR A 419 12.31 5.30 -12.57
N TYR A 420 12.74 4.61 -13.63
CA TYR A 420 13.50 5.24 -14.72
C TYR A 420 12.66 5.62 -15.94
N ILE A 421 11.43 5.11 -16.05
CA ILE A 421 10.51 5.42 -17.14
C ILE A 421 9.30 6.16 -16.59
N PRO A 422 9.34 7.52 -16.51
CA PRO A 422 8.25 8.32 -15.95
C PRO A 422 6.90 8.07 -16.62
N GLN A 423 6.89 7.71 -17.90
CA GLN A 423 5.69 7.42 -18.67
C GLN A 423 4.86 6.30 -18.06
N ILE A 424 5.47 5.31 -17.37
CA ILE A 424 4.75 4.22 -16.73
C ILE A 424 3.80 4.75 -15.65
N SER A 425 4.22 5.76 -14.89
CA SER A 425 3.38 6.40 -13.87
C SER A 425 2.57 7.57 -14.41
N LEU A 426 3.12 8.34 -15.39
CA LEU A 426 2.54 9.61 -15.81
C LEU A 426 1.68 9.52 -17.08
N TRP A 427 1.72 8.42 -17.81
CA TRP A 427 0.97 8.27 -19.06
C TRP A 427 -0.54 8.44 -18.87
N LEU A 428 -1.12 7.74 -17.92
CA LEU A 428 -2.55 7.80 -17.66
C LEU A 428 -2.99 9.15 -17.03
N PRO A 429 -2.28 9.72 -16.04
CA PRO A 429 -2.52 11.08 -15.57
C PRO A 429 -2.46 12.14 -16.66
N LYS A 430 -1.48 12.06 -17.59
CA LYS A 430 -1.37 12.97 -18.73
C LYS A 430 -2.56 12.86 -19.68
N LEU A 431 -2.98 11.64 -19.99
CA LEU A 431 -4.13 11.39 -20.85
C LEU A 431 -5.41 12.01 -20.29
N MET A 432 -5.53 12.08 -18.96
CA MET A 432 -6.67 12.64 -18.23
C MET A 432 -6.51 14.13 -17.87
N GLY A 433 -5.40 14.77 -18.26
CA GLY A 433 -5.18 16.21 -18.04
C GLY A 433 -4.75 16.59 -16.62
N TYR A 434 -4.19 15.66 -15.84
CA TYR A 434 -3.70 15.92 -14.48
C TYR A 434 -2.20 16.33 -14.41
N VAL A 435 -1.49 16.20 -15.53
CA VAL A 435 -0.05 16.51 -15.66
C VAL A 435 0.21 17.18 -17.00
#